data_0c9b7e46ddafb162d1627bc3a730ff2a
#
_entry.id   0c9b7e46ddafb162d1627bc3a730ff2a
#
_cell.length_a   1.000
_cell.length_b   1.000
_cell.length_c   1.000
_cell.angle_alpha   90.00
_cell.angle_beta   90.00
_cell.angle_gamma   90.00
#
_symmetry.space_group_name_H-M   'P 1'
#
loop_
_entity.id
_entity.type
_entity.pdbx_description
1 polymer ?
#
loop_
_entity_poly.entity_id
_entity_poly.type
_entity_poly.pdbx_seq_one_letter_code
_entity_poly.pdbx_strand_id
1 'polypeptide(L)'
;MSKLHKTEILSTGVFFHDAYLKYKNHRAFGMYTLFMPNLVIADLDLVRTVMTKEFKSFHDRGMYHNEKVDPLTGHLFFTPGKKWRNMRVKMTPTFTSGKMKQMFVILKECGEELAKYLDNKAQTGDSIEIKDIFGR
;
A
#
# COMPACT_ATOMS: atom_id res chain seq x y z
N MET A 1 -33.52 5.22 26.68
CA MET A 1 -33.00 4.41 25.56
C MET A 1 -31.78 5.14 24.97
N SER A 2 -30.58 4.75 25.41
CA SER A 2 -29.33 5.36 25.02
C SER A 2 -28.96 4.84 23.61
N LYS A 3 -28.84 5.75 22.65
CA LYS A 3 -28.24 5.44 21.34
C LYS A 3 -26.75 5.13 21.57
N LEU A 4 -26.40 3.85 21.56
CA LEU A 4 -25.03 3.41 21.43
C LEU A 4 -24.48 4.02 20.13
N HIS A 5 -23.56 4.96 20.25
CA HIS A 5 -22.75 5.41 19.12
C HIS A 5 -21.96 4.19 18.62
N LYS A 6 -22.34 3.68 17.46
CA LYS A 6 -21.48 2.79 16.70
C LYS A 6 -20.16 3.55 16.46
N THR A 7 -19.13 3.13 17.16
CA THR A 7 -17.77 3.56 16.85
C THR A 7 -17.41 2.84 15.54
N GLU A 8 -17.78 3.44 14.40
CA GLU A 8 -17.27 3.01 13.12
C GLU A 8 -15.75 3.23 13.17
N ILE A 9 -14.99 2.14 13.18
CA ILE A 9 -13.55 2.19 12.96
C ILE A 9 -13.39 2.67 11.51
N LEU A 10 -13.29 3.99 11.35
CA LEU A 10 -13.04 4.61 10.05
C LEU A 10 -11.70 4.07 9.53
N SER A 11 -11.72 3.40 8.39
CA SER A 11 -10.47 3.01 7.73
C SER A 11 -9.65 4.27 7.44
N THR A 12 -8.33 4.16 7.44
CA THR A 12 -7.42 5.28 7.14
C THR A 12 -7.79 5.97 5.82
N GLY A 13 -8.26 5.20 4.83
CA GLY A 13 -8.71 5.74 3.54
C GLY A 13 -9.94 6.63 3.65
N VAL A 14 -10.95 6.25 4.44
CA VAL A 14 -12.15 7.05 4.68
C VAL A 14 -11.79 8.34 5.41
N PHE A 15 -10.93 8.26 6.42
CA PHE A 15 -10.46 9.44 7.16
C PHE A 15 -9.82 10.50 6.24
N PHE A 16 -8.90 10.10 5.36
CA PHE A 16 -8.29 11.03 4.41
C PHE A 16 -9.27 11.51 3.33
N HIS A 17 -10.19 10.66 2.88
CA HIS A 17 -11.23 11.03 1.93
C HIS A 17 -12.15 12.10 2.49
N ASP A 18 -12.64 11.94 3.71
CA ASP A 18 -13.54 12.90 4.36
C ASP A 18 -12.83 14.25 4.61
N ALA A 19 -11.57 14.20 5.05
CA ALA A 19 -10.75 15.40 5.20
C ALA A 19 -10.58 16.12 3.85
N TYR A 20 -10.30 15.38 2.77
CA TYR A 20 -10.23 15.94 1.42
C TYR A 20 -11.55 16.59 1.00
N LEU A 21 -12.69 15.92 1.13
CA LEU A 21 -13.98 16.48 0.76
C LEU A 21 -14.29 17.77 1.53
N LYS A 22 -13.94 17.82 2.80
CA LYS A 22 -14.16 18.99 3.66
C LYS A 22 -13.32 20.19 3.26
N TYR A 23 -12.06 19.97 2.87
CA TYR A 23 -11.07 21.02 2.66
C TYR A 23 -10.60 21.17 1.21
N LYS A 24 -11.18 20.45 0.24
CA LYS A 24 -10.76 20.47 -1.18
C LYS A 24 -10.80 21.84 -1.88
N ASN A 25 -11.51 22.80 -1.31
CA ASN A 25 -11.53 24.18 -1.84
C ASN A 25 -10.26 24.97 -1.48
N HIS A 26 -9.43 24.44 -0.59
CA HIS A 26 -8.10 24.98 -0.27
C HIS A 26 -7.04 24.25 -1.10
N ARG A 27 -5.99 24.95 -1.48
CA ARG A 27 -4.87 24.34 -2.22
C ARG A 27 -4.13 23.30 -1.39
N ALA A 28 -4.01 23.55 -0.09
CA ALA A 28 -3.45 22.63 0.89
C ALA A 28 -4.05 22.94 2.26
N PHE A 29 -4.00 21.98 3.18
CA PHE A 29 -4.44 22.13 4.56
C PHE A 29 -3.58 21.32 5.51
N GLY A 30 -3.43 21.80 6.75
CA GLY A 30 -2.69 21.10 7.80
C GLY A 30 -3.59 20.11 8.52
N MET A 31 -3.06 18.93 8.86
CA MET A 31 -3.71 17.96 9.71
C MET A 31 -2.69 17.20 10.54
N TYR A 32 -3.11 16.66 11.67
CA TYR A 32 -2.29 15.78 12.49
C TYR A 32 -2.68 14.32 12.22
N THR A 33 -1.69 13.48 11.94
CA THR A 33 -1.83 12.02 12.00
C THR A 33 -1.09 11.53 13.22
N LEU A 34 -1.84 11.05 14.23
CA LEU A 34 -1.34 10.87 15.57
C LEU A 34 -0.74 12.19 16.11
N PHE A 35 0.55 12.21 16.39
CA PHE A 35 1.26 13.39 16.91
C PHE A 35 2.09 14.13 15.85
N MET A 36 2.05 13.69 14.59
CA MET A 36 2.84 14.26 13.51
C MET A 36 2.02 15.25 12.69
N PRO A 37 2.48 16.52 12.57
CA PRO A 37 1.85 17.48 11.68
C PRO A 37 2.13 17.10 10.22
N ASN A 38 1.10 17.13 9.40
CA ASN A 38 1.18 16.86 7.97
C ASN A 38 0.53 17.99 7.18
N LEU A 39 1.11 18.32 6.04
CA LEU A 39 0.50 19.19 5.05
C LEU A 39 -0.12 18.31 3.95
N VAL A 40 -1.44 18.33 3.84
CA VAL A 40 -2.17 17.62 2.79
C VAL A 40 -2.38 18.56 1.62
N ILE A 41 -1.92 18.15 0.45
CA ILE A 41 -2.05 18.92 -0.79
C ILE A 41 -3.29 18.42 -1.54
N ALA A 42 -4.24 19.32 -1.78
CA ALA A 42 -5.49 19.03 -2.50
C ALA A 42 -5.50 19.57 -3.93
N ASP A 43 -4.68 20.56 -4.23
CA ASP A 43 -4.56 21.17 -5.55
C ASP A 43 -3.73 20.30 -6.50
N LEU A 44 -4.31 19.94 -7.66
CA LEU A 44 -3.69 19.00 -8.61
C LEU A 44 -2.39 19.53 -9.22
N ASP A 45 -2.24 20.84 -9.41
CA ASP A 45 -1.02 21.43 -9.96
C ASP A 45 0.11 21.42 -8.92
N LEU A 46 -0.22 21.63 -7.65
CA LEU A 46 0.73 21.42 -6.56
C LEU A 46 1.12 19.96 -6.41
N VAL A 47 0.16 19.02 -6.50
CA VAL A 47 0.46 17.58 -6.49
C VAL A 47 1.43 17.24 -7.62
N ARG A 48 1.15 17.69 -8.85
CA ARG A 48 2.06 17.50 -10.00
C ARG A 48 3.43 18.10 -9.74
N THR A 49 3.50 19.30 -9.19
CA THR A 49 4.77 19.96 -8.89
C THR A 49 5.58 19.15 -7.89
N VAL A 50 4.99 18.76 -6.76
CA VAL A 50 5.66 17.96 -5.72
C VAL A 50 6.10 16.61 -6.23
N MET A 51 5.22 15.91 -6.96
CA MET A 51 5.45 14.52 -7.41
C MET A 51 6.38 14.43 -8.63
N THR A 52 6.62 15.51 -9.36
CA THR A 52 7.43 15.49 -10.58
C THR A 52 8.56 16.51 -10.58
N LYS A 53 8.25 17.81 -10.55
CA LYS A 53 9.25 18.89 -10.68
C LYS A 53 10.18 18.94 -9.46
N GLU A 54 9.59 18.86 -8.26
CA GLU A 54 10.31 18.93 -6.98
C GLU A 54 10.55 17.55 -6.37
N PHE A 55 10.49 16.48 -7.19
CA PHE A 55 10.66 15.12 -6.74
C PHE A 55 11.95 14.88 -5.95
N LYS A 56 13.02 15.61 -6.25
CA LYS A 56 14.29 15.50 -5.52
C LYS A 56 14.15 15.85 -4.03
N SER A 57 13.25 16.79 -3.71
CA SER A 57 13.00 17.24 -2.33
C SER A 57 11.94 16.43 -1.61
N PHE A 58 11.07 15.71 -2.35
CA PHE A 58 9.91 15.01 -1.81
C PHE A 58 9.84 13.51 -2.17
N HIS A 59 10.98 12.88 -2.46
CA HIS A 59 11.01 11.49 -2.91
C HIS A 59 10.85 10.44 -1.79
N ASP A 60 11.13 10.80 -0.55
CA ASP A 60 11.01 9.90 0.59
C ASP A 60 9.58 9.88 1.15
N ARG A 61 9.12 8.71 1.58
CA ARG A 61 7.77 8.55 2.16
C ARG A 61 7.68 8.93 3.63
N GLY A 62 8.81 9.23 4.29
CA GLY A 62 8.84 9.57 5.71
C GLY A 62 8.40 8.43 6.64
N MET A 63 8.48 7.19 6.18
CA MET A 63 8.09 6.02 6.97
C MET A 63 9.27 5.49 7.78
N TYR A 64 8.97 4.79 8.89
CA TYR A 64 9.99 4.16 9.70
C TYR A 64 10.80 3.14 8.89
N HIS A 65 12.13 3.25 8.98
CA HIS A 65 13.07 2.38 8.29
C HIS A 65 14.27 2.10 9.21
N ASN A 66 14.44 0.86 9.62
CA ASN A 66 15.58 0.43 10.41
C ASN A 66 15.84 -1.08 10.21
N GLU A 67 16.61 -1.43 9.20
CA GLU A 67 16.93 -2.83 8.85
C GLU A 67 17.70 -3.60 9.93
N LYS A 68 18.35 -2.90 10.85
CA LYS A 68 19.07 -3.58 11.96
C LYS A 68 18.10 -4.13 13.01
N VAL A 69 16.97 -3.45 13.21
CA VAL A 69 15.94 -3.81 14.18
C VAL A 69 14.88 -4.68 13.52
N ASP A 70 14.45 -4.28 12.32
CA ASP A 70 13.45 -4.97 11.52
C ASP A 70 13.90 -5.05 10.05
N PRO A 71 14.47 -6.19 9.63
CA PRO A 71 14.92 -6.41 8.26
C PRO A 71 13.82 -6.23 7.20
N LEU A 72 12.54 -6.45 7.56
CA LEU A 72 11.42 -6.27 6.64
C LEU A 72 11.22 -4.81 6.24
N THR A 73 11.76 -3.84 6.98
CA THR A 73 11.74 -2.44 6.58
C THR A 73 12.71 -2.12 5.43
N GLY A 74 13.59 -3.07 5.06
CA GLY A 74 14.57 -2.94 3.97
C GLY A 74 14.03 -3.06 2.55
N HIS A 75 12.72 -3.13 2.37
CA HIS A 75 12.12 -3.25 1.04
C HIS A 75 11.83 -1.87 0.39
N LEU A 76 11.54 -1.90 -0.92
CA LEU A 76 11.39 -0.73 -1.78
C LEU A 76 10.42 0.35 -1.25
N PHE A 77 9.40 -0.03 -0.49
CA PHE A 77 8.39 0.90 -0.01
C PHE A 77 8.86 1.76 1.16
N PHE A 78 9.67 1.19 2.08
CA PHE A 78 10.16 1.91 3.28
C PHE A 78 11.55 2.51 3.13
N THR A 79 12.39 1.93 2.25
CA THR A 79 13.77 2.37 2.07
C THR A 79 13.84 3.79 1.53
N PRO A 80 14.56 4.74 2.16
CA PRO A 80 14.68 6.11 1.70
C PRO A 80 15.90 6.35 0.79
N GLY A 81 15.98 7.54 0.21
CA GLY A 81 17.15 8.13 -0.41
C GLY A 81 17.78 7.34 -1.55
N LYS A 82 19.12 7.34 -1.59
CA LYS A 82 19.90 6.69 -2.64
C LYS A 82 19.68 5.18 -2.72
N LYS A 83 19.48 4.52 -1.58
CA LYS A 83 19.24 3.08 -1.54
C LYS A 83 17.92 2.74 -2.24
N TRP A 84 16.86 3.47 -1.95
CA TRP A 84 15.59 3.37 -2.68
C TRP A 84 15.78 3.55 -4.18
N ARG A 85 16.51 4.61 -4.59
CA ARG A 85 16.74 4.90 -6.01
C ARG A 85 17.43 3.75 -6.73
N ASN A 86 18.46 3.19 -6.12
CA ASN A 86 19.18 2.04 -6.65
C ASN A 86 18.31 0.79 -6.80
N MET A 87 17.50 0.49 -5.78
CA MET A 87 16.54 -0.62 -5.83
C MET A 87 15.49 -0.39 -6.93
N ARG A 88 14.93 0.81 -6.99
CA ARG A 88 13.92 1.18 -7.98
C ARG A 88 14.42 1.00 -9.43
N VAL A 89 15.62 1.48 -9.72
CA VAL A 89 16.23 1.36 -11.06
C VAL A 89 16.43 -0.11 -11.42
N LYS A 90 16.90 -0.94 -10.49
CA LYS A 90 17.11 -2.38 -10.72
C LYS A 90 15.82 -3.16 -10.92
N MET A 91 14.76 -2.78 -10.19
CA MET A 91 13.49 -3.51 -10.21
C MET A 91 12.55 -3.09 -11.35
N THR A 92 12.65 -1.85 -11.83
CA THR A 92 11.73 -1.32 -12.86
C THR A 92 11.70 -2.20 -14.14
N PRO A 93 12.81 -2.73 -14.67
CA PRO A 93 12.77 -3.58 -15.87
C PRO A 93 12.01 -4.90 -15.68
N THR A 94 11.85 -5.37 -14.43
CA THR A 94 11.10 -6.58 -14.09
C THR A 94 9.59 -6.40 -14.25
N PHE A 95 9.10 -5.17 -14.12
CA PHE A 95 7.67 -4.85 -14.17
C PHE A 95 7.21 -4.25 -15.50
N THR A 96 7.89 -4.59 -16.59
CA THR A 96 7.41 -4.23 -17.94
C THR A 96 6.16 -5.02 -18.31
N SER A 97 5.31 -4.48 -19.19
CA SER A 97 4.07 -5.13 -19.62
C SER A 97 4.29 -6.56 -20.14
N GLY A 98 5.40 -6.80 -20.86
CA GLY A 98 5.75 -8.13 -21.33
C GLY A 98 6.09 -9.10 -20.19
N LYS A 99 6.90 -8.67 -19.22
CA LYS A 99 7.25 -9.48 -18.05
C LYS A 99 6.03 -9.74 -17.15
N MET A 100 5.17 -8.75 -16.97
CA MET A 100 3.92 -8.92 -16.24
C MET A 100 3.00 -9.97 -16.88
N LYS A 101 2.88 -9.96 -18.22
CA LYS A 101 2.12 -11.00 -18.94
C LYS A 101 2.70 -12.39 -18.75
N GLN A 102 4.04 -12.54 -18.77
CA GLN A 102 4.70 -13.82 -18.51
C GLN A 102 4.44 -14.32 -17.07
N MET A 103 4.58 -13.43 -16.07
CA MET A 103 4.29 -13.77 -14.67
C MET A 103 2.82 -14.15 -14.46
N PHE A 104 1.89 -13.54 -15.19
CA PHE A 104 0.47 -13.85 -15.08
C PHE A 104 0.13 -15.30 -15.41
N VAL A 105 0.83 -15.91 -16.36
CA VAL A 105 0.62 -17.33 -16.71
C VAL A 105 0.90 -18.22 -15.49
N ILE A 106 2.04 -18.00 -14.84
CA ILE A 106 2.43 -18.75 -13.63
C ILE A 106 1.42 -18.52 -12.49
N LEU A 107 1.02 -17.25 -12.29
CA LEU A 107 0.02 -16.92 -11.27
C LEU A 107 -1.32 -17.60 -11.52
N LYS A 108 -1.73 -17.71 -12.79
CA LYS A 108 -2.95 -18.41 -13.19
C LYS A 108 -2.87 -19.90 -12.87
N GLU A 109 -1.76 -20.56 -13.23
CA GLU A 109 -1.52 -21.97 -12.92
C GLU A 109 -1.58 -22.25 -11.41
N CYS A 110 -0.90 -21.44 -10.60
CA CYS A 110 -0.97 -21.53 -9.14
C CYS A 110 -2.41 -21.34 -8.62
N GLY A 111 -3.16 -20.39 -9.20
CA GLY A 111 -4.56 -20.17 -8.84
C GLY A 111 -5.47 -21.36 -9.18
N GLU A 112 -5.24 -22.01 -10.31
CA GLU A 112 -5.98 -23.22 -10.71
C GLU A 112 -5.70 -24.39 -9.75
N GLU A 113 -4.44 -24.58 -9.34
CA GLU A 113 -4.09 -25.60 -8.35
C GLU A 113 -4.71 -25.30 -6.96
N LEU A 114 -4.70 -24.06 -6.54
CA LEU A 114 -5.37 -23.64 -5.31
C LEU A 114 -6.87 -23.90 -5.38
N ALA A 115 -7.53 -23.58 -6.50
CA ALA A 115 -8.95 -23.82 -6.69
C ALA A 115 -9.28 -25.32 -6.57
N LYS A 116 -8.51 -26.20 -7.25
CA LYS A 116 -8.68 -27.66 -7.15
C LYS A 116 -8.52 -28.17 -5.70
N TYR A 117 -7.54 -27.64 -4.99
CA TYR A 117 -7.32 -28.01 -3.58
C TYR A 117 -8.53 -27.64 -2.71
N LEU A 118 -9.03 -26.40 -2.87
CA LEU A 118 -10.18 -25.91 -2.12
C LEU A 118 -11.47 -26.68 -2.47
N ASP A 119 -11.69 -26.98 -3.75
CA ASP A 119 -12.85 -27.77 -4.20
C ASP A 119 -12.84 -29.19 -3.59
N ASN A 120 -11.69 -29.85 -3.57
CA ASN A 120 -11.56 -31.15 -2.93
C ASN A 120 -11.88 -31.09 -1.43
N LYS A 121 -11.38 -30.08 -0.73
CA LYS A 121 -11.67 -29.88 0.70
C LYS A 121 -13.14 -29.55 0.97
N ALA A 122 -13.76 -28.77 0.10
CA ALA A 122 -15.19 -28.48 0.19
C ALA A 122 -16.06 -29.74 0.00
N GLN A 123 -15.67 -30.65 -0.89
CA GLN A 123 -16.39 -31.94 -1.12
C GLN A 123 -16.28 -32.89 0.07
N THR A 124 -15.13 -32.93 0.75
CA THR A 124 -14.94 -33.78 1.94
C THR A 124 -15.53 -33.16 3.21
N GLY A 125 -15.90 -31.89 3.19
CA GLY A 125 -16.39 -31.15 4.37
C GLY A 125 -15.31 -30.89 5.42
N ASP A 126 -14.02 -31.06 5.07
CA ASP A 126 -12.90 -30.82 5.97
C ASP A 126 -12.75 -29.32 6.29
N SER A 127 -12.45 -29.02 7.55
CA SER A 127 -11.99 -27.68 7.91
C SER A 127 -10.60 -27.43 7.36
N ILE A 128 -10.35 -26.21 6.90
CA ILE A 128 -9.04 -25.78 6.38
C ILE A 128 -8.49 -24.63 7.22
N GLU A 129 -7.19 -24.73 7.54
CA GLU A 129 -6.45 -23.64 8.16
C GLU A 129 -5.96 -22.67 7.06
N ILE A 130 -6.59 -21.51 6.97
CA ILE A 130 -6.29 -20.51 5.92
C ILE A 130 -4.84 -20.08 5.94
N LYS A 131 -4.26 -19.93 7.14
CA LYS A 131 -2.86 -19.54 7.30
C LYS A 131 -1.90 -20.55 6.67
N ASP A 132 -2.19 -21.85 6.76
CA ASP A 132 -1.36 -22.90 6.16
C ASP A 132 -1.39 -22.85 4.63
N ILE A 133 -2.51 -22.44 4.03
CA ILE A 133 -2.67 -22.36 2.58
C ILE A 133 -1.88 -21.16 2.02
N PHE A 134 -1.97 -20.01 2.66
CA PHE A 134 -1.37 -18.75 2.17
C PHE A 134 -0.02 -18.41 2.81
N GLY A 135 0.45 -19.19 3.76
CA GLY A 135 1.70 -18.95 4.48
C GLY A 135 2.89 -19.83 4.05
N ARG A 136 2.71 -20.67 3.02
CA ARG A 136 3.76 -21.54 2.46
C ARG A 136 4.48 -20.92 1.29
#